data_780c2f10fad1f7542ab58f294611571e
#
_entry.id   780c2f10fad1f7542ab58f294611571e
#
_cell.length_a   1.000
_cell.length_b   1.000
_cell.length_c   1.000
_cell.angle_alpha   90.00
_cell.angle_beta   90.00
_cell.angle_gamma   90.00
#
_symmetry.space_group_name_H-M   'P 1'
#
loop_
_entity.id
_entity.type
_entity.pdbx_description
1 polymer ?
#
loop_
_entity_poly.entity_id
_entity_poly.type
_entity_poly.pdbx_seq_one_letter_code
_entity_poly.pdbx_strand_id
1 'polypeptide(L)'
;MDRKAWIVVSICAILLAVNYYYLEGNAKILREAKLAEQAEKEAQDAKKNPAEKIPSVTVKPRPIPEDIGTEESHEIATPASVFTLSNLEGGIVQNKFLEEKAFSGDGLITMNDLGLNRIGAITKISGESLEKGYYEPDESSKSETSITYKGPLSNNLIAQKTWTVVEEESAGSPYRLQFKLVLENTTNGEISLKDVAIFNGSAAPTYEDERPNYLNFFWNENGNYDSETTGYFSKFFGADPTEFRTNFEQNLLFTGVENQFFATIITPEKPYPATFRAIPVDVDLPESRGNKRVKAFNTYL
;
A
#
# COMPACT_ATOMS: atom_id res chain seq x y z
N MET A 1 -43.75 21.65 25.92
CA MET A 1 -43.71 20.25 25.42
C MET A 1 -44.57 19.40 26.34
N ASP A 2 -45.43 18.58 25.73
CA ASP A 2 -46.38 17.73 26.45
C ASP A 2 -45.61 16.58 27.15
N ARG A 3 -46.04 16.20 28.39
CA ARG A 3 -45.44 15.08 29.15
C ARG A 3 -45.34 13.78 28.34
N LYS A 4 -46.26 13.56 27.42
CA LYS A 4 -46.28 12.39 26.53
C LYS A 4 -45.13 12.46 25.53
N ALA A 5 -44.78 13.62 25.01
CA ALA A 5 -43.66 13.79 24.06
C ALA A 5 -42.30 13.49 24.74
N TRP A 6 -42.13 13.87 26.02
CA TRP A 6 -40.92 13.54 26.77
C TRP A 6 -40.73 12.05 27.02
N ILE A 7 -41.83 11.32 27.29
CA ILE A 7 -41.81 9.86 27.46
C ILE A 7 -41.35 9.20 26.16
N VAL A 8 -41.90 9.62 25.03
CA VAL A 8 -41.53 9.04 23.71
C VAL A 8 -40.04 9.32 23.39
N VAL A 9 -39.55 10.52 23.59
CA VAL A 9 -38.14 10.85 23.37
C VAL A 9 -37.22 10.04 24.27
N SER A 10 -37.60 9.86 25.56
CA SER A 10 -36.80 9.05 26.49
C SER A 10 -36.75 7.56 26.08
N ILE A 11 -37.87 7.01 25.62
CA ILE A 11 -37.91 5.63 25.11
C ILE A 11 -37.06 5.47 23.86
N CYS A 12 -37.13 6.42 22.89
CA CYS A 12 -36.29 6.40 21.70
C CYS A 12 -34.81 6.51 22.05
N ALA A 13 -34.43 7.34 23.00
CA ALA A 13 -33.04 7.48 23.43
C ALA A 13 -32.51 6.19 24.07
N ILE A 14 -33.33 5.54 24.90
CA ILE A 14 -32.98 4.23 25.52
C ILE A 14 -32.84 3.16 24.45
N LEU A 15 -33.76 3.09 23.50
CA LEU A 15 -33.68 2.10 22.39
C LEU A 15 -32.45 2.32 21.52
N LEU A 16 -32.08 3.57 21.23
CA LEU A 16 -30.86 3.91 20.50
C LEU A 16 -29.61 3.51 21.29
N ALA A 17 -29.57 3.76 22.59
CA ALA A 17 -28.45 3.38 23.44
C ALA A 17 -28.30 1.84 23.52
N VAL A 18 -29.41 1.10 23.66
CA VAL A 18 -29.42 -0.37 23.66
C VAL A 18 -28.96 -0.92 22.31
N ASN A 19 -29.46 -0.33 21.21
CA ASN A 19 -29.05 -0.74 19.87
C ASN A 19 -27.55 -0.50 19.64
N TYR A 20 -27.05 0.67 20.03
CA TYR A 20 -25.62 1.00 19.95
C TYR A 20 -24.76 0.02 20.75
N TYR A 21 -25.17 -0.29 21.98
CA TYR A 21 -24.46 -1.27 22.83
C TYR A 21 -24.47 -2.69 22.25
N TYR A 22 -25.59 -3.07 21.62
CA TYR A 22 -25.74 -4.38 20.98
C TYR A 22 -24.90 -4.50 19.70
N LEU A 23 -24.82 -3.44 18.89
CA LEU A 23 -23.99 -3.38 17.70
C LEU A 23 -22.51 -3.42 18.05
N GLU A 24 -22.09 -2.68 19.08
CA GLU A 24 -20.70 -2.66 19.55
C GLU A 24 -20.29 -4.02 20.16
N GLY A 25 -21.20 -4.67 20.90
CA GLY A 25 -20.99 -6.02 21.45
C GLY A 25 -20.86 -7.09 20.36
N ASN A 26 -21.72 -7.06 19.35
CA ASN A 26 -21.66 -8.00 18.23
C ASN A 26 -20.43 -7.78 17.33
N ALA A 27 -20.04 -6.53 17.09
CA ALA A 27 -18.82 -6.20 16.36
C ALA A 27 -17.57 -6.71 17.10
N LYS A 28 -17.53 -6.60 18.43
CA LYS A 28 -16.46 -7.17 19.26
C LYS A 28 -16.40 -8.69 19.17
N ILE A 29 -17.51 -9.37 19.32
CA ILE A 29 -17.60 -10.84 19.25
C ILE A 29 -17.18 -11.36 17.86
N LEU A 30 -17.60 -10.68 16.80
CA LEU A 30 -17.22 -11.03 15.42
C LEU A 30 -15.73 -10.81 15.19
N ARG A 31 -15.18 -9.74 15.75
CA ARG A 31 -13.75 -9.41 15.68
C ARG A 31 -12.91 -10.42 16.48
N GLU A 32 -13.34 -10.79 17.67
CA GLU A 32 -12.67 -11.81 18.50
C GLU A 32 -12.75 -13.19 17.85
N ALA A 33 -13.86 -13.55 17.22
CA ALA A 33 -14.00 -14.80 16.48
C ALA A 33 -13.08 -14.85 15.25
N LYS A 34 -13.00 -13.75 14.46
CA LYS A 34 -12.05 -13.64 13.34
C LYS A 34 -10.60 -13.70 13.80
N LEU A 35 -10.27 -13.02 14.90
CA LEU A 35 -8.92 -13.06 15.48
C LEU A 35 -8.54 -14.45 16.02
N ALA A 36 -9.49 -15.18 16.62
CA ALA A 36 -9.26 -16.54 17.08
C ALA A 36 -9.03 -17.50 15.90
N GLU A 37 -9.81 -17.36 14.82
CA GLU A 37 -9.62 -18.16 13.59
C GLU A 37 -8.30 -17.87 12.90
N GLN A 38 -7.90 -16.59 12.87
CA GLN A 38 -6.57 -16.20 12.35
C GLN A 38 -5.44 -16.73 13.22
N ALA A 39 -5.55 -16.64 14.55
CA ALA A 39 -4.56 -17.18 15.47
C ALA A 39 -4.42 -18.70 15.37
N GLU A 40 -5.51 -19.43 15.12
CA GLU A 40 -5.45 -20.88 14.87
C GLU A 40 -4.78 -21.20 13.52
N LYS A 41 -5.05 -20.44 12.47
CA LYS A 41 -4.37 -20.56 11.17
C LYS A 41 -2.88 -20.25 11.29
N GLU A 42 -2.53 -19.15 11.96
CA GLU A 42 -1.12 -18.78 12.23
C GLU A 42 -0.39 -19.81 13.08
N ALA A 43 -1.04 -20.40 14.09
CA ALA A 43 -0.48 -21.48 14.90
C ALA A 43 -0.27 -22.78 14.11
N GLN A 44 -1.07 -23.05 13.10
CA GLN A 44 -0.90 -24.18 12.19
C GLN A 44 0.22 -23.92 11.17
N ASP A 45 0.33 -22.69 10.66
CA ASP A 45 1.40 -22.28 9.74
C ASP A 45 2.77 -22.15 10.44
N ALA A 46 2.79 -21.64 11.67
CA ALA A 46 4.01 -21.57 12.50
C ALA A 46 4.57 -22.96 12.87
N LYS A 47 3.73 -23.99 12.90
CA LYS A 47 4.18 -25.39 13.07
C LYS A 47 4.76 -25.98 11.79
N LYS A 48 4.47 -25.40 10.61
CA LYS A 48 4.99 -25.84 9.32
C LYS A 48 6.27 -25.11 8.91
N ASN A 49 6.51 -23.88 9.40
CA ASN A 49 7.73 -23.13 9.13
C ASN A 49 8.13 -22.34 10.38
N PRO A 50 9.27 -22.62 11.04
CA PRO A 50 9.75 -21.80 12.13
C PRO A 50 10.18 -20.44 11.59
N ALA A 51 9.37 -19.41 11.84
CA ALA A 51 9.63 -18.06 11.40
C ALA A 51 10.78 -17.45 12.22
N GLU A 52 11.80 -17.01 11.52
CA GLU A 52 12.86 -16.13 12.05
C GLU A 52 12.25 -14.82 12.53
N LYS A 53 12.52 -14.42 13.76
CA LYS A 53 12.08 -13.14 14.34
C LYS A 53 12.71 -11.99 13.58
N ILE A 54 11.94 -11.29 12.75
CA ILE A 54 12.38 -10.09 12.05
C ILE A 54 12.18 -8.89 12.98
N PRO A 55 13.22 -8.09 13.27
CA PRO A 55 13.10 -6.88 14.09
C PRO A 55 12.28 -5.81 13.35
N SER A 56 11.58 -4.96 14.13
CA SER A 56 10.87 -3.80 13.59
C SER A 56 11.84 -2.91 12.81
N VAL A 57 11.57 -2.75 11.51
CA VAL A 57 12.46 -2.01 10.62
C VAL A 57 12.11 -0.53 10.70
N THR A 58 13.00 0.25 11.28
CA THR A 58 13.03 1.69 11.04
C THR A 58 13.53 1.86 9.60
N VAL A 59 12.66 2.17 8.67
CA VAL A 59 13.06 2.44 7.28
C VAL A 59 13.83 3.77 7.29
N LYS A 60 15.16 3.66 7.31
CA LYS A 60 16.00 4.77 6.88
C LYS A 60 15.90 4.87 5.37
N PRO A 61 15.96 6.07 4.78
CA PRO A 61 16.13 6.22 3.34
C PRO A 61 17.24 5.25 2.91
N ARG A 62 16.95 4.44 1.91
CA ARG A 62 17.88 3.42 1.44
C ARG A 62 19.15 4.11 0.97
N PRO A 63 20.37 3.68 1.39
CA PRO A 63 21.59 4.20 0.78
C PRO A 63 21.56 3.85 -0.70
N ILE A 64 21.58 4.87 -1.55
CA ILE A 64 21.76 4.74 -2.99
C ILE A 64 23.14 4.10 -3.18
N PRO A 65 23.27 3.01 -3.96
CA PRO A 65 24.58 2.45 -4.25
C PRO A 65 25.47 3.53 -4.89
N GLU A 66 26.61 3.82 -4.30
CA GLU A 66 27.49 4.95 -4.70
C GLU A 66 28.09 4.82 -6.10
N ASP A 67 27.87 3.72 -6.84
CA ASP A 67 28.71 3.38 -8.00
C ASP A 67 27.98 2.86 -9.26
N ILE A 68 26.65 2.97 -9.37
CA ILE A 68 25.93 2.39 -10.52
C ILE A 68 24.90 3.39 -11.07
N GLY A 69 25.37 4.38 -11.86
CA GLY A 69 24.51 5.24 -12.65
C GLY A 69 23.98 6.47 -11.92
N THR A 70 23.19 7.27 -12.62
CA THR A 70 22.54 8.48 -12.09
C THR A 70 21.04 8.25 -12.08
N GLU A 71 20.36 8.70 -11.02
CA GLU A 71 18.90 8.69 -10.98
C GLU A 71 18.35 9.69 -12.01
N GLU A 72 17.53 9.16 -12.92
CA GLU A 72 16.82 9.93 -13.92
C GLU A 72 15.32 9.81 -13.70
N SER A 73 14.62 10.92 -13.78
CA SER A 73 13.17 10.97 -13.64
C SER A 73 12.50 11.14 -15.00
N HIS A 74 11.31 10.55 -15.14
CA HIS A 74 10.41 10.71 -16.27
C HIS A 74 9.03 11.05 -15.77
N GLU A 75 8.38 12.03 -16.39
CA GLU A 75 7.02 12.40 -16.04
C GLU A 75 6.02 11.87 -17.06
N ILE A 76 4.96 11.25 -16.58
CA ILE A 76 3.77 10.87 -17.33
C ILE A 76 2.63 11.73 -16.83
N ALA A 77 2.08 12.57 -17.70
CA ALA A 77 0.97 13.45 -17.36
C ALA A 77 -0.37 12.88 -17.84
N THR A 78 -1.37 13.02 -17.00
CA THR A 78 -2.78 12.81 -17.33
C THR A 78 -3.54 14.13 -17.14
N PRO A 79 -4.81 14.24 -17.53
CA PRO A 79 -5.58 15.47 -17.30
C PRO A 79 -5.69 15.89 -15.83
N ALA A 80 -5.56 14.97 -14.88
CA ALA A 80 -5.78 15.25 -13.46
C ALA A 80 -4.55 15.05 -12.56
N SER A 81 -3.47 14.42 -13.06
CA SER A 81 -2.27 14.18 -12.25
C SER A 81 -0.99 14.06 -13.07
N VAL A 82 0.15 14.25 -12.40
CA VAL A 82 1.49 14.01 -12.96
C VAL A 82 2.16 12.92 -12.13
N PHE A 83 2.49 11.81 -12.77
CA PHE A 83 3.25 10.72 -12.20
C PHE A 83 4.74 10.93 -12.50
N THR A 84 5.53 11.06 -11.46
CA THR A 84 7.00 11.09 -11.58
C THR A 84 7.53 9.67 -11.37
N LEU A 85 8.14 9.10 -12.39
CA LEU A 85 8.80 7.81 -12.35
C LEU A 85 10.31 7.99 -12.25
N SER A 86 11.00 7.02 -11.69
CA SER A 86 12.47 7.00 -11.61
C SER A 86 13.00 5.72 -12.22
N ASN A 87 14.17 5.82 -12.87
CA ASN A 87 14.93 4.65 -13.28
C ASN A 87 15.53 3.88 -12.09
N LEU A 88 15.61 4.49 -10.90
CA LEU A 88 15.89 3.75 -9.68
C LEU A 88 14.65 2.92 -9.32
N GLU A 89 14.79 1.60 -9.32
CA GLU A 89 13.69 0.65 -9.12
C GLU A 89 12.61 0.68 -10.23
N GLY A 90 12.73 1.49 -11.27
CA GLY A 90 11.80 1.56 -12.42
C GLY A 90 10.34 1.76 -12.03
N GLY A 91 10.06 2.56 -11.00
CA GLY A 91 8.72 2.72 -10.42
C GLY A 91 8.31 4.17 -10.19
N ILE A 92 7.08 4.35 -9.67
CA ILE A 92 6.54 5.67 -9.38
C ILE A 92 7.13 6.20 -8.07
N VAL A 93 7.81 7.33 -8.15
CA VAL A 93 8.33 8.08 -6.98
C VAL A 93 7.20 8.79 -6.27
N GLN A 94 6.41 9.53 -7.06
CA GLN A 94 5.31 10.35 -6.56
C GLN A 94 4.22 10.53 -7.60
N ASN A 95 3.02 10.84 -7.14
CA ASN A 95 1.91 11.29 -7.95
C ASN A 95 1.40 12.63 -7.43
N LYS A 96 1.47 13.67 -8.26
CA LYS A 96 0.99 15.02 -7.94
C LYS A 96 -0.37 15.25 -8.59
N PHE A 97 -1.38 15.52 -7.77
CA PHE A 97 -2.73 15.89 -8.25
C PHE A 97 -2.74 17.34 -8.73
N LEU A 98 -3.38 17.62 -9.87
CA LEU A 98 -3.37 18.95 -10.49
C LEU A 98 -4.47 19.88 -9.98
N GLU A 99 -5.55 19.31 -9.42
CA GLU A 99 -6.71 20.06 -8.95
C GLU A 99 -6.85 20.08 -7.43
N GLU A 100 -6.11 19.18 -6.72
CA GLU A 100 -6.24 19.02 -5.29
C GLU A 100 -5.17 19.84 -4.54
N LYS A 101 -5.64 20.78 -3.73
CA LYS A 101 -4.77 21.63 -2.92
C LYS A 101 -4.35 20.93 -1.64
N ALA A 102 -3.08 21.11 -1.26
CA ALA A 102 -2.57 20.66 0.02
C ALA A 102 -3.35 21.32 1.17
N PHE A 103 -3.55 20.58 2.26
CA PHE A 103 -4.25 21.05 3.45
C PHE A 103 -3.56 22.27 4.09
N SER A 104 -2.23 22.32 4.02
CA SER A 104 -1.41 23.44 4.50
C SER A 104 -0.55 23.99 3.36
N GLY A 105 -0.55 25.32 3.22
CA GLY A 105 0.26 26.02 2.19
C GLY A 105 -0.43 26.14 0.83
N ASP A 106 0.32 26.66 -0.15
CA ASP A 106 -0.17 26.93 -1.51
C ASP A 106 0.12 25.80 -2.49
N GLY A 107 0.59 24.64 -1.98
CA GLY A 107 0.98 23.50 -2.81
C GLY A 107 -0.19 22.62 -3.26
N LEU A 108 0.11 21.71 -4.17
CA LEU A 108 -0.79 20.63 -4.59
C LEU A 108 -0.51 19.37 -3.76
N ILE A 109 -1.51 18.52 -3.62
CA ILE A 109 -1.34 17.20 -2.98
C ILE A 109 -0.38 16.35 -3.80
N THR A 110 0.60 15.78 -3.12
CA THR A 110 1.54 14.82 -3.69
C THR A 110 1.53 13.55 -2.84
N MET A 111 1.33 12.41 -3.49
CA MET A 111 1.31 11.09 -2.86
C MET A 111 2.63 10.37 -3.08
N ASN A 112 3.01 9.50 -2.13
CA ASN A 112 4.22 8.66 -2.14
C ASN A 112 5.56 9.43 -2.18
N ASP A 113 5.58 10.68 -1.74
CA ASP A 113 6.73 11.59 -1.81
C ASP A 113 7.61 11.60 -0.54
N LEU A 114 7.36 10.72 0.43
CA LEU A 114 8.06 10.69 1.73
C LEU A 114 9.36 9.88 1.72
N GLY A 115 9.98 9.66 0.56
CA GLY A 115 11.23 8.88 0.45
C GLY A 115 11.08 7.38 0.69
N LEU A 116 9.87 6.87 0.61
CA LEU A 116 9.56 5.45 0.65
C LEU A 116 9.92 4.77 -0.68
N ASN A 117 9.78 3.45 -0.77
CA ASN A 117 10.04 2.71 -2.01
C ASN A 117 9.19 3.26 -3.16
N ARG A 118 9.65 3.07 -4.41
CA ARG A 118 8.88 3.44 -5.60
C ARG A 118 7.75 2.42 -5.78
N ILE A 119 6.53 2.88 -6.04
CA ILE A 119 5.41 1.99 -6.34
C ILE A 119 5.77 1.15 -7.57
N GLY A 120 5.60 -0.16 -7.49
CA GLY A 120 6.05 -1.10 -8.51
C GLY A 120 7.51 -1.60 -8.33
N ALA A 121 8.20 -1.19 -7.25
CA ALA A 121 9.50 -1.78 -6.89
C ALA A 121 9.36 -3.28 -6.60
N ILE A 122 10.33 -4.08 -7.07
CA ILE A 122 10.35 -5.52 -6.87
C ILE A 122 11.16 -5.84 -5.63
N THR A 123 10.52 -6.49 -4.67
CA THR A 123 11.09 -6.82 -3.38
C THR A 123 10.91 -8.31 -3.08
N LYS A 124 11.55 -8.77 -2.02
CA LYS A 124 11.04 -9.97 -1.33
C LYS A 124 9.77 -9.59 -0.57
N ILE A 125 8.94 -10.57 -0.26
CA ILE A 125 7.77 -10.32 0.60
C ILE A 125 8.18 -9.78 1.99
N SER A 126 9.44 -9.96 2.40
CA SER A 126 10.01 -9.34 3.59
C SER A 126 10.20 -7.82 3.48
N GLY A 127 10.06 -7.24 2.30
CA GLY A 127 10.33 -5.83 2.00
C GLY A 127 11.78 -5.54 1.60
N GLU A 128 12.66 -6.55 1.57
CA GLU A 128 14.03 -6.40 1.04
C GLU A 128 13.98 -6.27 -0.47
N SER A 129 14.60 -5.23 -1.03
CA SER A 129 14.63 -5.05 -2.47
C SER A 129 15.43 -6.15 -3.19
N LEU A 130 14.88 -6.62 -4.28
CA LEU A 130 15.56 -7.52 -5.23
C LEU A 130 16.30 -6.78 -6.34
N GLU A 131 16.08 -5.47 -6.48
CA GLU A 131 16.62 -4.63 -7.53
C GLU A 131 18.05 -4.18 -7.23
N LYS A 132 18.91 -4.20 -8.25
CA LYS A 132 20.35 -3.96 -8.12
C LYS A 132 20.77 -2.64 -8.80
N GLY A 133 20.13 -1.54 -8.46
CA GLY A 133 20.52 -0.25 -8.99
C GLY A 133 19.54 0.34 -9.99
N TYR A 134 20.07 1.01 -10.99
CA TYR A 134 19.27 1.75 -11.96
C TYR A 134 18.85 0.87 -13.13
N TYR A 135 17.64 1.07 -13.59
CA TYR A 135 17.11 0.50 -14.81
C TYR A 135 17.50 1.36 -16.00
N GLU A 136 17.68 0.74 -17.15
CA GLU A 136 17.86 1.44 -18.41
C GLU A 136 16.49 1.76 -19.00
N PRO A 137 16.19 3.06 -19.27
CA PRO A 137 14.98 3.40 -20.01
C PRO A 137 15.10 2.92 -21.46
N ASP A 138 14.05 2.34 -21.99
CA ASP A 138 13.96 2.06 -23.42
C ASP A 138 13.50 3.32 -24.14
N GLU A 139 14.47 4.05 -24.70
CA GLU A 139 14.24 5.32 -25.40
C GLU A 139 13.25 5.18 -26.58
N SER A 140 13.11 3.97 -27.16
CA SER A 140 12.15 3.73 -28.23
C SER A 140 10.69 3.67 -27.76
N SER A 141 10.47 3.37 -26.48
CA SER A 141 9.15 3.30 -25.84
C SER A 141 8.82 4.55 -25.03
N LYS A 142 9.75 5.49 -24.91
CA LYS A 142 9.60 6.71 -24.12
C LYS A 142 8.73 7.73 -24.84
N SER A 143 7.66 8.14 -24.18
CA SER A 143 6.72 9.14 -24.69
C SER A 143 6.11 9.92 -23.53
N GLU A 144 5.24 10.88 -23.81
CA GLU A 144 4.46 11.60 -22.80
C GLU A 144 3.47 10.68 -22.04
N THR A 145 3.12 9.54 -22.63
CA THR A 145 2.11 8.62 -22.08
C THR A 145 2.65 7.24 -21.70
N SER A 146 3.93 6.96 -21.94
CA SER A 146 4.50 5.63 -21.68
C SER A 146 6.01 5.68 -21.46
N ILE A 147 6.51 4.75 -20.64
CA ILE A 147 7.93 4.45 -20.51
C ILE A 147 8.13 2.98 -20.15
N THR A 148 9.20 2.38 -20.68
CA THR A 148 9.66 1.05 -20.31
C THR A 148 11.05 1.15 -19.68
N TYR A 149 11.23 0.48 -18.55
CA TYR A 149 12.49 0.30 -17.86
C TYR A 149 12.94 -1.14 -17.91
N LYS A 150 14.22 -1.40 -18.18
CA LYS A 150 14.81 -2.75 -18.15
C LYS A 150 16.02 -2.78 -17.22
N GLY A 151 16.08 -3.72 -16.29
CA GLY A 151 17.18 -3.82 -15.34
C GLY A 151 17.32 -5.18 -14.70
N PRO A 152 18.51 -5.46 -14.14
CA PRO A 152 18.80 -6.73 -13.50
C PRO A 152 18.17 -6.80 -12.11
N LEU A 153 17.66 -7.98 -11.75
CA LEU A 153 17.29 -8.35 -10.40
C LEU A 153 18.36 -9.22 -9.76
N SER A 154 18.33 -9.35 -8.42
CA SER A 154 18.95 -10.48 -7.75
C SER A 154 18.32 -11.78 -8.26
N ASN A 155 18.98 -12.92 -8.10
CA ASN A 155 18.47 -14.22 -8.53
C ASN A 155 18.48 -14.49 -10.05
N ASN A 156 19.36 -13.84 -10.81
CA ASN A 156 19.53 -14.06 -12.26
C ASN A 156 18.24 -13.81 -13.07
N LEU A 157 17.47 -12.85 -12.67
CA LEU A 157 16.30 -12.34 -13.39
C LEU A 157 16.61 -10.98 -13.98
N ILE A 158 16.03 -10.70 -15.13
CA ILE A 158 15.91 -9.35 -15.69
C ILE A 158 14.44 -8.95 -15.58
N ALA A 159 14.18 -7.76 -15.07
CA ALA A 159 12.84 -7.18 -15.06
C ALA A 159 12.69 -6.16 -16.18
N GLN A 160 11.56 -6.21 -16.85
CA GLN A 160 11.09 -5.16 -17.74
C GLN A 160 9.77 -4.63 -17.20
N LYS A 161 9.72 -3.33 -16.91
CA LYS A 161 8.57 -2.62 -16.34
C LYS A 161 8.09 -1.58 -17.32
N THR A 162 6.85 -1.71 -17.77
CA THR A 162 6.22 -0.74 -18.67
C THR A 162 5.09 -0.03 -17.94
N TRP A 163 5.10 1.27 -17.97
CA TRP A 163 4.06 2.14 -17.46
C TRP A 163 3.42 2.88 -18.63
N THR A 164 2.08 2.88 -18.68
CA THR A 164 1.34 3.49 -19.78
C THR A 164 0.05 4.14 -19.25
N VAL A 165 -0.29 5.31 -19.75
CA VAL A 165 -1.59 5.96 -19.48
C VAL A 165 -2.72 5.09 -20.01
N VAL A 166 -3.78 4.96 -19.23
CA VAL A 166 -5.01 4.29 -19.67
C VAL A 166 -5.83 5.29 -20.47
N GLU A 167 -5.97 5.04 -21.78
CA GLU A 167 -6.66 5.94 -22.72
C GLU A 167 -8.20 5.84 -22.69
N GLU A 168 -8.74 4.82 -22.01
CA GLU A 168 -10.19 4.64 -21.93
C GLU A 168 -10.85 5.73 -21.08
N GLU A 169 -11.93 6.33 -21.58
CA GLU A 169 -12.78 7.29 -20.86
C GLU A 169 -13.57 6.68 -19.68
N SER A 170 -13.13 5.56 -19.16
CA SER A 170 -13.77 4.92 -18.01
C SER A 170 -13.56 5.74 -16.74
N ALA A 171 -14.50 5.65 -15.80
CA ALA A 171 -14.42 6.33 -14.50
C ALA A 171 -13.06 6.06 -13.84
N GLY A 172 -12.36 7.14 -13.45
CA GLY A 172 -11.05 7.07 -12.82
C GLY A 172 -9.84 7.02 -13.77
N SER A 173 -10.05 7.06 -15.11
CA SER A 173 -8.96 7.04 -16.09
C SER A 173 -7.88 8.12 -15.87
N PRO A 174 -8.19 9.38 -15.49
CA PRO A 174 -7.17 10.41 -15.31
C PRO A 174 -6.24 10.18 -14.12
N TYR A 175 -6.50 9.17 -13.29
CA TYR A 175 -5.68 8.80 -12.13
C TYR A 175 -5.07 7.40 -12.28
N ARG A 176 -5.12 6.80 -13.48
CA ARG A 176 -4.73 5.40 -13.70
C ARG A 176 -3.57 5.27 -14.67
N LEU A 177 -2.62 4.41 -14.28
CA LEU A 177 -1.61 3.88 -15.18
C LEU A 177 -1.78 2.37 -15.30
N GLN A 178 -1.53 1.85 -16.49
CA GLN A 178 -1.30 0.42 -16.69
C GLN A 178 0.14 0.11 -16.34
N PHE A 179 0.35 -0.90 -15.51
CA PHE A 179 1.66 -1.44 -15.17
C PHE A 179 1.80 -2.85 -15.74
N LYS A 180 2.84 -3.07 -16.53
CA LYS A 180 3.19 -4.39 -17.04
C LYS A 180 4.57 -4.78 -16.57
N LEU A 181 4.67 -5.91 -15.87
CA LEU A 181 5.93 -6.51 -15.43
C LEU A 181 6.19 -7.79 -16.21
N VAL A 182 7.37 -7.86 -16.81
CA VAL A 182 7.91 -9.09 -17.42
C VAL A 182 9.19 -9.45 -16.71
N LEU A 183 9.27 -10.70 -16.22
CA LEU A 183 10.48 -11.27 -15.61
C LEU A 183 11.09 -12.28 -16.57
N GLU A 184 12.33 -12.03 -16.96
CA GLU A 184 13.11 -12.88 -17.85
C GLU A 184 14.14 -13.67 -17.02
N ASN A 185 14.09 -15.00 -17.07
CA ASN A 185 15.07 -15.87 -16.47
C ASN A 185 16.32 -15.94 -17.36
N THR A 186 17.46 -15.51 -16.86
CA THR A 186 18.75 -15.51 -17.60
C THR A 186 19.51 -16.82 -17.50
N THR A 187 18.97 -17.83 -16.83
CA THR A 187 19.58 -19.15 -16.66
C THR A 187 18.80 -20.23 -17.41
N ASN A 188 19.42 -21.41 -17.57
CA ASN A 188 18.75 -22.58 -18.14
C ASN A 188 17.97 -23.38 -17.07
N GLY A 189 18.03 -22.98 -15.78
CA GLY A 189 17.37 -23.66 -14.67
C GLY A 189 16.07 -22.97 -14.27
N GLU A 190 15.30 -23.62 -13.44
CA GLU A 190 14.11 -23.04 -12.82
C GLU A 190 14.49 -22.03 -11.73
N ILE A 191 13.76 -20.90 -11.67
CA ILE A 191 13.89 -19.90 -10.62
C ILE A 191 12.56 -19.81 -9.87
N SER A 192 12.62 -19.94 -8.55
CA SER A 192 11.44 -19.76 -7.69
C SER A 192 11.12 -18.27 -7.53
N LEU A 193 9.88 -17.90 -7.81
CA LEU A 193 9.35 -16.55 -7.58
C LEU A 193 8.54 -16.48 -6.27
N LYS A 194 8.64 -17.49 -5.41
CA LYS A 194 7.77 -17.64 -4.23
C LYS A 194 7.84 -16.47 -3.24
N ASP A 195 9.00 -15.79 -3.18
CA ASP A 195 9.22 -14.67 -2.26
C ASP A 195 9.27 -13.32 -2.99
N VAL A 196 8.98 -13.30 -4.30
CA VAL A 196 8.95 -12.06 -5.08
C VAL A 196 7.64 -11.34 -4.81
N ALA A 197 7.74 -10.05 -4.50
CA ALA A 197 6.61 -9.18 -4.25
C ALA A 197 6.81 -7.83 -4.93
N ILE A 198 5.71 -7.12 -5.14
CA ILE A 198 5.69 -5.77 -5.66
C ILE A 198 5.31 -4.82 -4.51
N PHE A 199 6.06 -3.74 -4.35
CA PHE A 199 5.67 -2.67 -3.44
C PHE A 199 4.44 -1.96 -3.99
N ASN A 200 3.34 -2.02 -3.22
CA ASN A 200 2.02 -1.53 -3.62
C ASN A 200 1.81 -0.05 -3.24
N GLY A 201 2.60 0.47 -2.33
CA GLY A 201 2.48 1.84 -1.83
C GLY A 201 2.51 1.92 -0.31
N SER A 202 2.41 3.15 0.18
CA SER A 202 2.39 3.46 1.60
C SER A 202 1.18 4.29 1.95
N ALA A 203 0.51 3.96 3.06
CA ALA A 203 -0.41 4.88 3.68
C ALA A 203 0.36 5.76 4.67
N ALA A 204 0.37 7.05 4.41
CA ALA A 204 1.00 8.05 5.26
C ALA A 204 0.09 9.28 5.36
N PRO A 205 0.15 10.02 6.49
CA PRO A 205 -0.61 11.25 6.65
C PRO A 205 -0.24 12.30 5.62
N THR A 206 -1.24 13.03 5.13
CA THR A 206 -1.04 14.21 4.26
C THR A 206 -0.75 15.48 5.05
N TYR A 207 -1.03 15.50 6.36
CA TYR A 207 -0.74 16.60 7.28
C TYR A 207 -0.56 16.08 8.73
N GLU A 208 0.03 16.89 9.61
CA GLU A 208 0.45 16.50 10.95
C GLU A 208 -0.66 15.92 11.84
N ASP A 209 -1.84 16.53 11.78
CA ASP A 209 -2.97 16.19 12.65
C ASP A 209 -3.93 15.16 12.03
N GLU A 210 -3.58 14.57 10.89
CA GLU A 210 -4.38 13.50 10.31
C GLU A 210 -4.42 12.30 11.27
N ARG A 211 -5.63 11.87 11.59
CA ARG A 211 -5.83 10.80 12.58
C ARG A 211 -5.32 9.47 12.05
N PRO A 212 -4.51 8.72 12.82
CA PRO A 212 -3.97 7.43 12.39
C PRO A 212 -5.03 6.40 11.97
N ASN A 213 -6.25 6.48 12.50
CA ASN A 213 -7.33 5.57 12.14
C ASN A 213 -7.92 5.81 10.74
N TYR A 214 -7.50 6.86 10.04
CA TYR A 214 -7.81 7.07 8.62
C TYR A 214 -6.77 6.44 7.69
N LEU A 215 -5.65 5.96 8.25
CA LEU A 215 -4.65 5.23 7.47
C LEU A 215 -5.03 3.75 7.46
N ASN A 216 -5.41 3.25 6.30
CA ASN A 216 -5.87 1.89 6.11
C ASN A 216 -5.09 1.20 5.00
N PHE A 217 -5.01 -0.11 5.08
CA PHE A 217 -4.75 -0.98 3.95
C PHE A 217 -5.94 -1.91 3.77
N PHE A 218 -6.25 -2.23 2.53
CA PHE A 218 -7.48 -2.92 2.19
C PHE A 218 -7.28 -3.89 1.02
N TRP A 219 -8.21 -4.83 0.90
CA TRP A 219 -8.26 -5.81 -0.19
C TRP A 219 -9.69 -6.21 -0.50
N ASN A 220 -9.86 -6.74 -1.70
CA ASN A 220 -11.12 -7.38 -2.10
C ASN A 220 -10.82 -8.78 -2.61
N GLU A 221 -11.25 -9.78 -1.88
CA GLU A 221 -11.17 -11.18 -2.28
C GLU A 221 -12.56 -11.71 -2.57
N ASN A 222 -12.76 -12.28 -3.77
CA ASN A 222 -14.04 -12.86 -4.18
C ASN A 222 -15.26 -11.91 -4.07
N GLY A 223 -15.06 -10.61 -4.21
CA GLY A 223 -16.11 -9.61 -4.02
C GLY A 223 -16.32 -9.17 -2.55
N ASN A 224 -15.61 -9.76 -1.60
CA ASN A 224 -15.63 -9.36 -0.20
C ASN A 224 -14.55 -8.31 0.05
N TYR A 225 -14.96 -7.11 0.44
CA TYR A 225 -14.06 -6.05 0.87
C TYR A 225 -13.70 -6.24 2.35
N ASP A 226 -12.42 -6.12 2.67
CA ASP A 226 -11.92 -6.08 4.04
C ASP A 226 -10.78 -5.06 4.16
N SER A 227 -10.56 -4.54 5.37
CA SER A 227 -9.54 -3.53 5.61
C SER A 227 -9.03 -3.58 7.05
N GLU A 228 -7.79 -3.11 7.25
CA GLU A 228 -7.21 -2.92 8.58
C GLU A 228 -6.60 -1.53 8.69
N THR A 229 -6.62 -0.98 9.90
CA THR A 229 -6.08 0.34 10.22
C THR A 229 -4.73 0.23 10.92
N THR A 230 -4.06 1.38 11.15
CA THR A 230 -2.89 1.45 12.03
C THR A 230 -3.14 0.87 13.43
N GLY A 231 -4.40 0.82 13.88
CA GLY A 231 -4.80 0.20 15.14
C GLY A 231 -4.49 -1.29 15.23
N TYR A 232 -4.34 -1.99 14.10
CA TYR A 232 -3.87 -3.37 14.08
C TYR A 232 -2.48 -3.52 14.73
N PHE A 233 -1.60 -2.55 14.50
CA PHE A 233 -0.22 -2.54 14.97
C PHE A 233 -0.05 -1.94 16.38
N SER A 234 -1.15 -1.64 17.10
CA SER A 234 -1.13 -1.07 18.44
C SER A 234 -2.13 -1.80 19.32
N LYS A 235 -1.67 -2.73 20.12
CA LYS A 235 -2.51 -3.51 21.03
C LYS A 235 -2.57 -2.87 22.41
N PHE A 236 -3.73 -2.88 23.03
CA PHE A 236 -3.89 -2.42 24.41
C PHE A 236 -3.21 -3.37 25.42
N PHE A 237 -3.14 -4.67 25.09
CA PHE A 237 -2.45 -5.70 25.87
C PHE A 237 -1.61 -6.59 24.96
N GLY A 238 -0.40 -6.91 25.43
CA GLY A 238 0.54 -7.78 24.72
C GLY A 238 1.55 -7.02 23.87
N ALA A 239 2.32 -7.74 23.05
CA ALA A 239 3.24 -7.14 22.10
C ALA A 239 2.50 -6.65 20.85
N ASP A 240 2.91 -5.49 20.34
CA ASP A 240 2.40 -4.96 19.09
C ASP A 240 2.79 -5.89 17.92
N PRO A 241 1.86 -6.19 17.00
CA PRO A 241 2.21 -6.88 15.78
C PRO A 241 3.23 -6.10 14.96
N THR A 242 4.22 -6.79 14.43
CA THR A 242 5.25 -6.18 13.60
C THR A 242 4.91 -6.22 12.10
N GLU A 243 3.92 -7.02 11.74
CA GLU A 243 3.40 -7.15 10.38
C GLU A 243 1.95 -7.62 10.38
N PHE A 244 1.26 -7.33 9.30
CA PHE A 244 0.04 -8.01 8.88
C PHE A 244 0.36 -8.85 7.66
N ARG A 245 -0.18 -10.07 7.59
CA ARG A 245 -0.01 -10.95 6.44
C ARG A 245 -1.27 -11.76 6.21
N THR A 246 -1.68 -11.85 4.95
CA THR A 246 -2.78 -12.71 4.52
C THR A 246 -2.45 -13.34 3.17
N ASN A 247 -2.97 -14.55 2.94
CA ASN A 247 -2.82 -15.27 1.69
C ASN A 247 -4.19 -15.34 1.02
N PHE A 248 -4.25 -14.90 -0.22
CA PHE A 248 -5.42 -15.05 -1.07
C PHE A 248 -5.24 -16.31 -1.90
N GLU A 249 -6.09 -17.30 -1.68
CA GLU A 249 -6.01 -18.56 -2.44
C GLU A 249 -6.56 -18.40 -3.84
N GLN A 250 -7.53 -17.49 -4.02
CA GLN A 250 -8.20 -17.25 -5.30
C GLN A 250 -8.75 -15.81 -5.34
N ASN A 251 -8.78 -15.24 -6.57
CA ASN A 251 -9.59 -14.05 -6.89
C ASN A 251 -9.33 -12.80 -6.05
N LEU A 252 -8.07 -12.44 -5.81
CA LEU A 252 -7.76 -11.08 -5.43
C LEU A 252 -8.18 -10.14 -6.56
N LEU A 253 -9.21 -9.32 -6.31
CA LEU A 253 -9.72 -8.37 -7.30
C LEU A 253 -8.95 -7.05 -7.27
N PHE A 254 -8.64 -6.56 -6.08
CA PHE A 254 -7.79 -5.40 -5.87
C PHE A 254 -7.26 -5.34 -4.44
N THR A 255 -6.19 -4.61 -4.25
CA THR A 255 -5.66 -4.23 -2.94
C THR A 255 -5.12 -2.82 -2.99
N GLY A 256 -4.97 -2.19 -1.84
CA GLY A 256 -4.48 -0.83 -1.78
C GLY A 256 -4.19 -0.33 -0.38
N VAL A 257 -3.78 0.92 -0.37
CA VAL A 257 -3.58 1.73 0.83
C VAL A 257 -4.34 3.02 0.68
N GLU A 258 -4.82 3.55 1.78
CA GLU A 258 -5.54 4.82 1.79
C GLU A 258 -5.20 5.66 3.02
N ASN A 259 -5.37 6.95 2.86
CA ASN A 259 -5.52 7.89 3.93
C ASN A 259 -6.95 8.47 3.90
N GLN A 260 -7.20 9.53 4.65
CA GLN A 260 -8.55 10.11 4.76
C GLN A 260 -9.18 10.49 3.40
N PHE A 261 -8.37 10.86 2.40
CA PHE A 261 -8.85 11.49 1.17
C PHE A 261 -8.43 10.75 -0.10
N PHE A 262 -7.35 9.98 -0.05
CA PHE A 262 -6.70 9.40 -1.23
C PHE A 262 -6.36 7.94 -1.02
N ALA A 263 -6.38 7.18 -2.12
CA ALA A 263 -5.99 5.78 -2.13
C ALA A 263 -5.03 5.48 -3.28
N THR A 264 -4.10 4.57 -3.03
CA THR A 264 -3.34 3.89 -4.08
C THR A 264 -3.88 2.47 -4.19
N ILE A 265 -4.34 2.09 -5.38
CA ILE A 265 -5.01 0.81 -5.63
C ILE A 265 -4.29 0.06 -6.74
N ILE A 266 -3.95 -1.20 -6.49
CA ILE A 266 -3.51 -2.14 -7.52
C ILE A 266 -4.65 -3.10 -7.83
N THR A 267 -5.02 -3.13 -9.11
CA THR A 267 -6.03 -4.05 -9.65
C THR A 267 -5.33 -4.96 -10.65
N PRO A 268 -5.18 -6.26 -10.38
CA PRO A 268 -4.62 -7.18 -11.36
C PRO A 268 -5.54 -7.31 -12.57
N GLU A 269 -4.96 -7.50 -13.76
CA GLU A 269 -5.73 -7.71 -14.99
C GLU A 269 -6.65 -8.93 -14.89
N LYS A 270 -6.17 -9.96 -14.21
CA LYS A 270 -6.95 -11.17 -13.90
C LYS A 270 -6.76 -11.51 -12.42
N PRO A 271 -7.82 -11.99 -11.76
CA PRO A 271 -7.69 -12.49 -10.40
C PRO A 271 -6.66 -13.61 -10.31
N TYR A 272 -5.80 -13.58 -9.30
CA TYR A 272 -4.77 -14.58 -9.06
C TYR A 272 -4.52 -14.81 -7.57
N PRO A 273 -3.96 -15.96 -7.18
CA PRO A 273 -3.50 -16.20 -5.82
C PRO A 273 -2.34 -15.28 -5.49
N ALA A 274 -2.38 -14.64 -4.34
CA ALA A 274 -1.34 -13.72 -3.90
C ALA A 274 -1.15 -13.76 -2.39
N THR A 275 0.00 -13.27 -1.93
CA THR A 275 0.24 -12.96 -0.52
C THR A 275 0.30 -11.46 -0.38
N PHE A 276 -0.53 -10.91 0.49
CA PHE A 276 -0.47 -9.50 0.85
C PHE A 276 0.19 -9.33 2.21
N ARG A 277 1.03 -8.32 2.35
CA ARG A 277 1.72 -7.99 3.58
C ARG A 277 1.71 -6.49 3.81
N ALA A 278 1.44 -6.07 5.06
CA ALA A 278 1.63 -4.69 5.50
C ALA A 278 2.62 -4.64 6.67
N ILE A 279 3.50 -3.63 6.67
CA ILE A 279 4.53 -3.43 7.68
C ILE A 279 4.43 -2.00 8.20
N PRO A 280 4.33 -1.78 9.52
CA PRO A 280 4.36 -0.43 10.08
C PRO A 280 5.75 0.19 9.90
N VAL A 281 5.77 1.47 9.54
CA VAL A 281 6.98 2.26 9.37
C VAL A 281 6.81 3.62 10.04
N ASP A 282 7.92 4.23 10.44
CA ASP A 282 7.93 5.62 10.90
C ASP A 282 8.46 6.51 9.78
N VAL A 283 7.72 7.55 9.45
CA VAL A 283 8.11 8.53 8.43
C VAL A 283 8.19 9.93 9.03
N ASP A 284 9.14 10.71 8.54
CA ASP A 284 9.28 12.11 8.91
C ASP A 284 8.48 12.96 7.90
N LEU A 285 7.45 13.64 8.38
CA LEU A 285 6.71 14.59 7.56
C LEU A 285 7.59 15.79 7.23
N PRO A 286 7.55 16.32 5.99
CA PRO A 286 8.26 17.53 5.64
C PRO A 286 7.70 18.74 6.42
N GLU A 287 8.48 19.82 6.51
CA GLU A 287 8.08 21.05 7.23
C GLU A 287 6.74 21.62 6.74
N SER A 288 6.49 21.52 5.44
CA SER A 288 5.21 21.92 4.84
C SER A 288 4.00 21.15 5.33
N ARG A 289 4.22 20.01 6.01
CA ARG A 289 3.18 19.14 6.58
C ARG A 289 3.24 19.02 8.09
N GLY A 290 4.11 19.78 8.78
CA GLY A 290 4.21 19.83 10.24
C GLY A 290 5.54 19.39 10.84
N ASN A 291 6.50 18.88 10.07
CA ASN A 291 7.85 18.48 10.52
C ASN A 291 7.85 17.50 11.72
N LYS A 292 7.01 16.51 11.68
CA LYS A 292 6.80 15.56 12.77
C LYS A 292 6.98 14.12 12.28
N ARG A 293 7.52 13.26 13.13
CA ARG A 293 7.56 11.83 12.87
C ARG A 293 6.20 11.20 13.13
N VAL A 294 5.67 10.49 12.15
CA VAL A 294 4.35 9.87 12.19
C VAL A 294 4.41 8.40 11.82
N LYS A 295 3.41 7.65 12.25
CA LYS A 295 3.21 6.27 11.84
C LYS A 295 2.60 6.21 10.46
N ALA A 296 3.15 5.33 9.65
CA ALA A 296 2.67 4.95 8.33
C ALA A 296 2.76 3.42 8.18
N PHE A 297 2.43 2.87 7.05
CA PHE A 297 2.75 1.49 6.72
C PHE A 297 2.99 1.31 5.23
N ASN A 298 3.87 0.36 4.94
CA ASN A 298 4.20 -0.10 3.60
C ASN A 298 3.42 -1.37 3.28
N THR A 299 2.96 -1.52 2.04
CA THR A 299 2.27 -2.72 1.58
C THR A 299 2.98 -3.38 0.41
N TYR A 300 2.87 -4.70 0.35
CA TYR A 300 3.52 -5.57 -0.63
C TYR A 300 2.51 -6.63 -1.10
N LEU A 301 2.53 -6.89 -2.41
CA LEU A 301 1.67 -7.87 -3.05
C LEU A 301 2.51 -8.89 -3.83
#